data_b0cacd9d9f0ae2ad07d8c53e141dc2e1
#
_entry.id   b0cacd9d9f0ae2ad07d8c53e141dc2e1
#
_cell.length_a   1.000
_cell.length_b   1.000
_cell.length_c   1.000
_cell.angle_alpha   90.00
_cell.angle_beta   90.00
_cell.angle_gamma   90.00
#
_symmetry.space_group_name_H-M   'P 1'
#
loop_
_entity.id
_entity.type
_entity.pdbx_description
1 polymer ?
#
loop_
_entity_poly.entity_id
_entity_poly.type
_entity_poly.pdbx_seq_one_letter_code
_entity_poly.pdbx_strand_id
1 'polypeptide(L)' 'MDKRDIITEFITQDIITKIAQDDNLEITQAMNKFYSSITFDKLHDYETGLYLEGTDYIYDLFMEE' A
#
# COMPACT_ATOMS: atom_id res chain seq x y z
N MET A 1 0.79 12.91 16.51
CA MET A 1 0.59 11.91 15.44
C MET A 1 1.78 10.97 15.41
N ASP A 2 1.53 9.69 15.31
CA ASP A 2 2.58 8.68 15.21
C ASP A 2 3.27 8.79 13.85
N LYS A 3 4.62 8.82 13.86
CA LYS A 3 5.41 8.89 12.62
C LYS A 3 5.12 7.72 11.69
N ARG A 4 4.77 6.55 12.26
CA ARG A 4 4.43 5.37 11.47
C ARG A 4 3.17 5.59 10.65
N ASP A 5 2.21 6.34 11.18
CA ASP A 5 0.98 6.68 10.44
C ASP A 5 1.29 7.52 9.22
N ILE A 6 2.23 8.47 9.34
CA ILE A 6 2.62 9.33 8.22
C ILE A 6 3.32 8.51 7.14
N ILE A 7 4.26 7.66 7.53
CA ILE A 7 5.01 6.81 6.59
C ILE A 7 4.06 5.88 5.86
N THR A 8 3.16 5.25 6.60
CA THR A 8 2.18 4.30 6.07
C THR A 8 1.25 4.97 5.07
N GLU A 9 0.84 6.20 5.36
CA GLU A 9 -0.02 6.95 4.46
C GLU A 9 0.68 7.30 3.15
N PHE A 10 1.95 7.74 3.20
CA PHE A 10 2.72 8.01 1.99
C PHE A 10 2.89 6.75 1.14
N ILE A 11 3.21 5.63 1.79
CA ILE A 11 3.36 4.35 1.08
C ILE A 11 2.03 3.97 0.42
N THR A 12 0.94 4.11 1.15
CA THR A 12 -0.40 3.78 0.65
C THR A 12 -0.73 4.59 -0.60
N GLN A 13 -0.48 5.89 -0.57
CA GLN A 13 -0.72 6.77 -1.72
C GLN A 13 0.13 6.39 -2.92
N ASP A 14 1.42 6.10 -2.68
CA ASP A 14 2.33 5.69 -3.76
C ASP A 14 1.86 4.39 -4.41
N ILE A 15 1.44 3.43 -3.62
CA ILE A 15 0.97 2.13 -4.13
C ILE A 15 -0.32 2.30 -4.93
N ILE A 16 -1.26 3.08 -4.42
CA ILE A 16 -2.52 3.34 -5.14
C ILE A 16 -2.23 3.97 -6.49
N THR A 17 -1.30 4.92 -6.54
CA THR A 17 -0.89 5.56 -7.79
C THR A 17 -0.30 4.53 -8.77
N LYS A 18 0.56 3.64 -8.27
CA LYS A 18 1.16 2.59 -9.10
C LYS A 18 0.10 1.62 -9.65
N ILE A 19 -0.84 1.21 -8.81
CA ILE A 19 -1.93 0.33 -9.25
C ILE A 19 -2.75 1.00 -10.34
N ALA A 20 -3.11 2.26 -10.14
CA ALA A 20 -3.89 3.00 -11.11
C ALA A 20 -3.18 3.11 -12.45
N GLN A 21 -1.88 3.37 -12.44
CA GLN A 21 -1.08 3.48 -13.66
C GLN A 21 -0.87 2.14 -14.35
N ASP A 22 -0.50 1.12 -13.57
CA ASP A 22 -0.12 -0.19 -14.14
C ASP A 22 -1.35 -0.95 -14.68
N ASP A 23 -2.49 -0.82 -14.00
CA ASP A 23 -3.72 -1.52 -14.37
C ASP A 23 -4.67 -0.62 -15.16
N ASN A 24 -4.28 0.62 -15.42
CA ASN A 24 -5.11 1.60 -16.13
C ASN A 24 -6.47 1.77 -15.46
N LEU A 25 -6.46 1.96 -14.15
CA LEU A 25 -7.67 2.14 -13.34
C LEU A 25 -7.84 3.59 -12.90
N GLU A 26 -9.08 3.96 -12.58
CA GLU A 26 -9.32 5.20 -11.86
C GLU A 26 -8.79 5.09 -10.43
N ILE A 27 -8.47 6.25 -9.82
CA ILE A 27 -7.91 6.27 -8.47
C ILE A 27 -8.83 5.57 -7.47
N THR A 28 -10.15 5.79 -7.56
CA THR A 28 -11.09 5.16 -6.64
C THR A 28 -11.10 3.64 -6.77
N GLN A 29 -10.96 3.13 -7.98
CA GLN A 29 -10.86 1.69 -8.22
C GLN A 29 -9.57 1.12 -7.64
N ALA A 30 -8.46 1.83 -7.83
CA ALA A 30 -7.17 1.41 -7.28
C ALA A 30 -7.19 1.42 -5.75
N MET A 31 -7.81 2.44 -5.15
CA MET A 31 -7.97 2.52 -3.69
C MET A 31 -8.73 1.31 -3.15
N ASN A 32 -9.87 0.99 -3.76
CA ASN A 32 -10.68 -0.15 -3.33
C ASN A 32 -9.90 -1.45 -3.43
N LYS A 33 -9.15 -1.60 -4.50
CA LYS A 33 -8.34 -2.80 -4.73
C LYS A 33 -7.28 -2.97 -3.64
N PHE A 34 -6.57 -1.88 -3.31
CA PHE A 34 -5.53 -1.94 -2.30
C PHE A 34 -6.10 -2.10 -0.89
N TYR A 35 -7.16 -1.36 -0.56
CA TYR A 35 -7.76 -1.41 0.78
C TYR A 35 -8.34 -2.78 1.12
N SER A 36 -8.69 -3.57 0.12
CA SER A 36 -9.22 -4.93 0.31
C SER A 36 -8.13 -5.99 0.38
N SER A 37 -6.86 -5.60 0.26
CA SER A 37 -5.75 -6.55 0.16
C SER A 37 -5.21 -6.97 1.51
N ILE A 38 -4.59 -8.14 1.54
CA ILE A 38 -3.87 -8.63 2.71
C ILE A 38 -2.66 -7.74 2.99
N THR A 39 -2.01 -7.26 1.94
CA THR A 39 -0.85 -6.37 2.07
C THR A 39 -1.22 -5.08 2.79
N PHE A 40 -2.40 -4.51 2.51
CA PHE A 40 -2.87 -3.32 3.22
C PHE A 40 -3.00 -3.58 4.72
N ASP A 41 -3.60 -4.72 5.10
CA ASP A 41 -3.76 -5.09 6.51
C ASP A 41 -2.41 -5.22 7.19
N LYS A 42 -1.44 -5.86 6.54
CA LYS A 42 -0.09 -6.02 7.08
C LYS A 42 0.64 -4.69 7.22
N LEU A 43 0.45 -3.79 6.25
CA LEU A 43 1.09 -2.47 6.28
C LEU A 43 0.61 -1.67 7.48
N HIS A 44 -0.66 -1.78 7.82
CA HIS A 44 -1.27 -1.04 8.94
C HIS A 44 -1.15 -1.77 10.27
N ASP A 45 -0.62 -2.98 10.28
CA ASP A 45 -0.23 -3.68 11.51
C ASP A 45 1.25 -3.42 11.75
N TYR A 46 1.54 -2.46 12.61
CA TYR A 46 2.92 -1.99 12.82
C TYR A 46 3.84 -3.06 13.42
N GLU A 47 3.29 -4.10 14.02
CA GLU A 47 4.09 -5.21 14.54
C GLU A 47 4.77 -6.00 13.43
N THR A 48 4.22 -5.97 12.22
CA THR A 48 4.85 -6.67 11.09
C THR A 48 6.13 -5.99 10.63
N GLY A 49 6.30 -4.70 10.93
CA GLY A 49 7.43 -3.91 10.46
C GLY A 49 7.40 -3.63 8.96
N LEU A 50 6.29 -3.93 8.29
CA LEU A 50 6.21 -3.79 6.84
C LEU A 50 6.41 -2.34 6.39
N TYR A 51 5.96 -1.38 7.19
CA TYR A 51 6.13 0.03 6.88
C TYR A 51 7.60 0.46 6.79
N LEU A 52 8.53 -0.33 7.32
CA LEU A 52 9.97 -0.06 7.24
C LEU A 52 10.58 -0.52 5.92
N GLU A 53 9.87 -1.36 5.17
CA GLU A 53 10.29 -1.77 3.84
C GLU A 53 9.91 -0.67 2.85
N GLY A 54 10.58 -0.60 1.73
CA GLY A 54 10.26 0.42 0.73
C GLY A 54 8.94 0.13 -0.01
N THR A 55 8.42 1.18 -0.67
CA THR A 55 7.19 1.07 -1.47
C THR A 55 7.27 -0.07 -2.49
N ASP A 56 8.42 -0.23 -3.14
CA ASP A 56 8.58 -1.25 -4.19
C ASP A 56 8.42 -2.65 -3.63
N TYR A 57 9.00 -2.91 -2.45
CA TYR A 57 8.86 -4.21 -1.79
C TYR A 57 7.39 -4.50 -1.47
N ILE A 58 6.71 -3.51 -0.93
CA ILE A 58 5.31 -3.65 -0.52
C ILE A 58 4.40 -3.83 -1.74
N TYR A 59 4.70 -3.12 -2.81
CA TYR A 59 3.96 -3.29 -4.06
C TYR A 59 4.12 -4.70 -4.63
N ASP A 60 5.34 -5.24 -4.58
CA ASP A 60 5.60 -6.61 -5.01
C ASP A 60 4.80 -7.62 -4.20
N LEU A 61 4.72 -7.43 -2.86
CA LEU A 61 3.89 -8.28 -2.02
C LEU A 61 2.42 -8.22 -2.44
N PHE A 62 1.93 -7.02 -2.72
CA PHE A 62 0.56 -6.84 -3.18
C PHE A 62 0.31 -7.59 -4.49
N MET A 63 1.26 -7.54 -5.41
CA MET A 63 1.13 -8.18 -6.72
C MET A 63 1.15 -9.71 -6.62
N GLU A 64 1.70 -10.26 -5.55
CA GLU A 64 1.76 -11.72 -5.32
C GLU A 64 0.46 -12.29 -4.76
N GLU A 65 -0.47 -11.45 -4.35
CA GLU A 65 -1.75 -11.93 -3.82
C GLU A 65 -2.63 -12.55 -4.89
#